data_a4b1b26f75626814853dd67e20a66211
#
_entry.id   a4b1b26f75626814853dd67e20a66211
#
_cell.length_a   1.000
_cell.length_b   1.000
_cell.length_c   1.000
_cell.angle_alpha   90.00
_cell.angle_beta   90.00
_cell.angle_gamma   90.00
#
_symmetry.space_group_name_H-M   'P 1'
#
loop_
_entity.id
_entity.type
_entity.pdbx_description
1 polymer ?
#
loop_
_entity_poly.entity_id
_entity_poly.type
_entity_poly.pdbx_seq_one_letter_code
_entity_poly.pdbx_strand_id
1 'polypeptide(L)'
;MAWAVMLIALISGGCGAKTTQTAAPQTFPPLTFTPPTIERHTLDNGMNIYFLPDHELPVISISALIRTGSIYEPAEKIGLAAMTAEVMRTGGTKTHTSDDINDILEFSAASVGMDIDDESGSASLWTLNKNLDAGLEIFADMLRQPVFEPDKFELAKRHLLEGIRRRNDEPEEIRRREFMRLLYGKMHPLARIPQPATVNAITRDDLIAFHHTYFHPNNIMLAVTGDFESGDMLAKLTAAFGDWPSAEIAFPPVEPVKLEFSPAVALIDKEGEQTNLAIGHLGLKADNPDYPAVRVMDLILGSGGFSSRLFQKVRTERGLAYSVGSYFGAGTRDYEAFLIFCGTRNDAARETIQVICDELQALVTTAVSDREVESAKNQYLNSYIFKIATVDAIVNRAMFYEYAGYPPDFLETFRQRLMAVTAADVLRVAKRYLHPDALKILAVGSRSQIADALAAFGAVREIPLEPVE
;
A
#
# COMPACT_ATOMS: atom_id res chain seq x y z
N MET A 1 52.72 66.30 20.38
CA MET A 1 52.62 66.87 19.03
C MET A 1 53.32 65.94 18.09
N ALA A 2 52.63 65.11 17.31
CA ALA A 2 53.13 64.54 16.07
C ALA A 2 51.92 63.76 15.43
N TRP A 3 51.49 64.26 14.31
CA TRP A 3 50.42 63.70 13.50
C TRP A 3 50.96 62.50 12.67
N ALA A 4 50.33 61.32 12.73
CA ALA A 4 50.59 60.21 11.83
C ALA A 4 49.44 60.13 10.85
N VAL A 5 49.72 60.40 9.58
CA VAL A 5 48.82 60.20 8.43
C VAL A 5 48.85 58.77 8.05
N MET A 6 47.70 58.06 8.11
CA MET A 6 47.54 56.67 7.70
C MET A 6 46.99 56.62 6.27
N LEU A 7 47.82 56.12 5.35
CA LEU A 7 47.50 55.88 3.93
C LEU A 7 46.63 54.66 3.81
N ILE A 8 45.39 54.79 3.32
CA ILE A 8 44.50 53.66 2.98
C ILE A 8 44.80 53.30 1.52
N ALA A 9 45.41 52.13 1.32
CA ALA A 9 45.56 51.55 -0.02
C ALA A 9 44.27 50.77 -0.38
N LEU A 10 43.56 51.25 -1.38
CA LEU A 10 42.45 50.52 -2.01
C LEU A 10 42.98 49.33 -2.82
N ILE A 11 42.77 48.13 -2.32
CA ILE A 11 42.99 46.92 -3.08
C ILE A 11 41.70 46.60 -3.86
N SER A 12 41.69 46.92 -5.14
CA SER A 12 40.69 46.45 -6.11
C SER A 12 40.90 44.96 -6.42
N GLY A 13 40.31 44.09 -5.63
CA GLY A 13 40.26 42.65 -5.91
C GLY A 13 39.26 42.39 -7.02
N GLY A 14 39.70 42.05 -8.23
CA GLY A 14 38.88 41.59 -9.32
C GLY A 14 38.13 40.30 -8.96
N CYS A 15 36.83 40.33 -9.10
CA CYS A 15 35.98 39.17 -9.01
C CYS A 15 36.25 38.26 -10.23
N GLY A 16 37.20 37.34 -10.11
CA GLY A 16 37.39 36.27 -11.09
C GLY A 16 36.18 35.31 -11.02
N ALA A 17 35.39 35.28 -12.08
CA ALA A 17 34.33 34.27 -12.26
C ALA A 17 34.98 32.88 -12.14
N LYS A 18 34.75 32.19 -11.03
CA LYS A 18 35.03 30.76 -10.94
C LYS A 18 34.12 30.04 -11.91
N THR A 19 34.65 29.59 -13.03
CA THR A 19 34.01 28.57 -13.88
C THR A 19 33.77 27.36 -13.00
N THR A 20 32.52 27.14 -12.62
CA THR A 20 32.08 25.87 -12.03
C THR A 20 32.35 24.80 -13.07
N GLN A 21 33.46 24.07 -12.93
CA GLN A 21 33.61 22.81 -13.63
C GLN A 21 32.46 21.92 -13.19
N THR A 22 31.51 21.71 -14.07
CA THR A 22 30.53 20.63 -13.95
C THR A 22 31.31 19.34 -13.84
N ALA A 23 31.36 18.75 -12.66
CA ALA A 23 31.93 17.42 -12.47
C ALA A 23 31.27 16.48 -13.49
N ALA A 24 32.07 15.71 -14.22
CA ALA A 24 31.55 14.68 -15.10
C ALA A 24 30.62 13.77 -14.29
N PRO A 25 29.48 13.34 -14.86
CA PRO A 25 28.60 12.43 -14.16
C PRO A 25 29.39 11.21 -13.70
N GLN A 26 29.43 10.97 -12.40
CA GLN A 26 30.02 9.75 -11.86
C GLN A 26 29.18 8.58 -12.34
N THR A 27 29.73 7.75 -13.20
CA THR A 27 29.14 6.48 -13.59
C THR A 27 29.48 5.46 -12.50
N PHE A 28 28.48 5.09 -11.73
CA PHE A 28 28.60 3.97 -10.79
C PHE A 28 28.35 2.67 -11.55
N PRO A 29 29.07 1.57 -11.21
CA PRO A 29 28.77 0.27 -11.80
C PRO A 29 27.31 -0.11 -11.46
N PRO A 30 26.63 -0.86 -12.34
CA PRO A 30 25.30 -1.35 -12.04
C PRO A 30 25.32 -2.12 -10.72
N LEU A 31 24.40 -1.80 -9.81
CA LEU A 31 24.22 -2.56 -8.58
C LEU A 31 23.73 -3.96 -8.95
N THR A 32 24.59 -4.96 -8.75
CA THR A 32 24.23 -6.36 -8.90
C THR A 32 23.78 -6.89 -7.53
N PHE A 33 22.52 -7.26 -7.42
CA PHE A 33 21.99 -7.96 -6.26
C PHE A 33 21.68 -9.41 -6.67
N THR A 34 22.28 -10.35 -5.97
CA THR A 34 21.94 -11.77 -6.07
C THR A 34 21.04 -12.09 -4.87
N PRO A 35 19.76 -12.41 -5.08
CA PRO A 35 18.88 -12.79 -3.98
C PRO A 35 19.47 -14.00 -3.23
N PRO A 36 19.42 -14.01 -1.89
CA PRO A 36 19.78 -15.20 -1.13
C PRO A 36 18.79 -16.34 -1.44
N THR A 37 19.26 -17.57 -1.25
CA THR A 37 18.43 -18.75 -1.44
C THR A 37 17.48 -18.89 -0.27
N ILE A 38 16.17 -18.86 -0.54
CA ILE A 38 15.12 -19.09 0.44
C ILE A 38 14.86 -20.59 0.52
N GLU A 39 14.98 -21.16 1.73
CA GLU A 39 14.60 -22.54 2.00
C GLU A 39 13.07 -22.65 2.06
N ARG A 40 12.52 -23.72 1.47
CA ARG A 40 11.09 -23.98 1.44
C ARG A 40 10.77 -25.33 2.06
N HIS A 41 9.82 -25.32 2.98
CA HIS A 41 9.33 -26.50 3.65
C HIS A 41 7.80 -26.53 3.55
N THR A 42 7.21 -27.73 3.58
CA THR A 42 5.77 -27.91 3.68
C THR A 42 5.51 -28.95 4.77
N LEU A 43 4.70 -28.61 5.75
CA LEU A 43 4.26 -29.56 6.78
C LEU A 43 3.24 -30.53 6.18
N ASP A 44 3.07 -31.70 6.81
CA ASP A 44 2.12 -32.74 6.38
C ASP A 44 0.67 -32.26 6.29
N ASN A 45 0.32 -31.20 7.03
CA ASN A 45 -1.00 -30.56 7.01
C ASN A 45 -1.15 -29.47 5.94
N GLY A 46 -0.13 -29.30 5.06
CA GLY A 46 -0.17 -28.40 3.92
C GLY A 46 0.29 -26.97 4.20
N MET A 47 0.77 -26.64 5.41
CA MET A 47 1.34 -25.32 5.71
C MET A 47 2.68 -25.14 4.99
N ASN A 48 2.80 -24.08 4.20
CA ASN A 48 4.04 -23.72 3.51
C ASN A 48 4.87 -22.76 4.37
N ILE A 49 6.18 -23.05 4.46
CA ILE A 49 7.12 -22.32 5.31
C ILE A 49 8.33 -21.90 4.47
N TYR A 50 8.77 -20.66 4.64
CA TYR A 50 9.90 -20.04 3.96
C TYR A 50 10.93 -19.60 4.99
N PHE A 51 12.14 -20.09 4.91
CA PHE A 51 13.24 -19.74 5.82
C PHE A 51 14.31 -18.91 5.12
N LEU A 52 14.78 -17.91 5.82
CA LEU A 52 16.01 -17.19 5.50
C LEU A 52 16.72 -16.83 6.80
N PRO A 53 17.60 -17.74 7.32
CA PRO A 53 18.40 -17.46 8.50
C PRO A 53 19.30 -16.24 8.31
N ASP A 54 19.44 -15.45 9.38
CA ASP A 54 20.32 -14.28 9.44
C ASP A 54 20.83 -14.14 10.90
N HIS A 55 22.12 -14.35 11.09
CA HIS A 55 22.78 -14.36 12.39
C HIS A 55 23.41 -13.02 12.79
N GLU A 56 23.07 -11.91 12.09
CA GLU A 56 23.61 -10.59 12.43
C GLU A 56 23.08 -10.06 13.78
N LEU A 57 21.81 -10.32 14.06
CA LEU A 57 21.14 -9.89 15.29
C LEU A 57 20.43 -11.08 15.95
N PRO A 58 20.42 -11.16 17.30
CA PRO A 58 19.79 -12.27 18.03
C PRO A 58 18.24 -12.10 18.09
N VAL A 59 17.61 -11.94 16.95
CA VAL A 59 16.17 -11.73 16.79
C VAL A 59 15.56 -12.73 15.81
N ILE A 60 14.28 -13.03 15.98
CA ILE A 60 13.49 -13.85 15.06
C ILE A 60 12.23 -13.09 14.69
N SER A 61 11.92 -13.10 13.42
CA SER A 61 10.69 -12.57 12.84
C SER A 61 9.92 -13.71 12.15
N ILE A 62 8.65 -13.86 12.47
CA ILE A 62 7.73 -14.78 11.80
C ILE A 62 6.59 -13.95 11.22
N SER A 63 6.36 -14.07 9.92
CA SER A 63 5.21 -13.47 9.25
C SER A 63 4.31 -14.56 8.69
N ALA A 64 3.01 -14.46 8.93
CA ALA A 64 2.00 -15.31 8.32
C ALA A 64 1.21 -14.52 7.27
N LEU A 65 0.90 -15.16 6.15
CA LEU A 65 -0.01 -14.67 5.12
C LEU A 65 -1.15 -15.68 4.99
N ILE A 66 -2.37 -15.20 5.20
CA ILE A 66 -3.58 -16.02 5.27
C ILE A 66 -4.48 -15.67 4.09
N ARG A 67 -5.00 -16.68 3.37
CA ARG A 67 -6.02 -16.45 2.32
C ARG A 67 -7.35 -16.15 2.97
N THR A 68 -7.67 -14.88 3.10
CA THR A 68 -8.92 -14.34 3.62
C THR A 68 -9.07 -12.90 3.13
N GLY A 69 -9.99 -12.13 3.69
CA GLY A 69 -10.12 -10.70 3.38
C GLY A 69 -11.53 -10.18 3.62
N SER A 70 -11.66 -8.87 3.74
CA SER A 70 -12.96 -8.20 3.88
C SER A 70 -13.86 -8.37 2.65
N ILE A 71 -13.28 -8.72 1.49
CA ILE A 71 -14.04 -9.06 0.29
C ILE A 71 -14.98 -10.25 0.47
N TYR A 72 -14.74 -11.11 1.47
CA TYR A 72 -15.57 -12.29 1.78
C TYR A 72 -16.60 -12.05 2.87
N GLU A 73 -16.65 -10.84 3.44
CA GLU A 73 -17.67 -10.48 4.42
C GLU A 73 -19.08 -10.49 3.82
N PRO A 74 -20.09 -10.96 4.56
CA PRO A 74 -21.49 -10.73 4.18
C PRO A 74 -21.80 -9.23 4.10
N ALA A 75 -22.64 -8.84 3.13
CA ALA A 75 -22.96 -7.41 2.92
C ALA A 75 -23.60 -6.73 4.14
N GLU A 76 -24.29 -7.48 4.98
CA GLU A 76 -24.92 -7.03 6.22
C GLU A 76 -23.97 -6.97 7.43
N LYS A 77 -22.72 -7.46 7.29
CA LYS A 77 -21.73 -7.54 8.36
C LYS A 77 -20.36 -6.97 7.94
N ILE A 78 -20.38 -5.88 7.19
CA ILE A 78 -19.15 -5.19 6.79
C ILE A 78 -18.46 -4.65 8.04
N GLY A 79 -17.16 -4.97 8.20
CA GLY A 79 -16.33 -4.74 9.37
C GLY A 79 -16.01 -6.01 10.18
N LEU A 80 -16.58 -7.17 9.76
CA LEU A 80 -16.35 -8.46 10.42
C LEU A 80 -14.88 -8.88 10.41
N ALA A 81 -14.19 -8.74 9.27
CA ALA A 81 -12.79 -9.11 9.12
C ALA A 81 -11.88 -8.29 10.05
N ALA A 82 -12.04 -6.98 10.04
CA ALA A 82 -11.27 -6.08 10.93
C ALA A 82 -11.51 -6.39 12.42
N MET A 83 -12.77 -6.58 12.82
CA MET A 83 -13.09 -6.97 14.20
C MET A 83 -12.53 -8.35 14.55
N THR A 84 -12.53 -9.30 13.61
CA THR A 84 -11.94 -10.63 13.84
C THR A 84 -10.44 -10.50 14.09
N ALA A 85 -9.72 -9.74 13.28
CA ALA A 85 -8.28 -9.50 13.46
C ALA A 85 -7.97 -8.85 14.81
N GLU A 86 -8.69 -7.77 15.17
CA GLU A 86 -8.50 -7.07 16.45
C GLU A 86 -8.75 -7.98 17.63
N VAL A 87 -9.84 -8.75 17.62
CA VAL A 87 -10.19 -9.60 18.77
C VAL A 87 -9.35 -10.89 18.82
N MET A 88 -8.86 -11.42 17.69
CA MET A 88 -7.86 -12.49 17.70
C MET A 88 -6.61 -12.06 18.47
N ARG A 89 -6.14 -10.83 18.27
CA ARG A 89 -4.95 -10.31 18.96
C ARG A 89 -5.21 -9.97 20.43
N THR A 90 -6.38 -9.49 20.77
CA THR A 90 -6.68 -8.91 22.08
C THR A 90 -7.62 -9.75 22.93
N GLY A 91 -8.30 -10.74 22.35
CA GLY A 91 -9.40 -11.45 22.97
C GLY A 91 -9.02 -12.78 23.66
N GLY A 92 -7.75 -12.98 24.00
CA GLY A 92 -7.29 -14.19 24.67
C GLY A 92 -7.26 -15.44 23.80
N THR A 93 -6.64 -16.49 24.33
CA THR A 93 -6.56 -17.83 23.74
C THR A 93 -7.07 -18.87 24.74
N LYS A 94 -7.14 -20.14 24.34
CA LYS A 94 -7.53 -21.20 25.29
C LYS A 94 -6.58 -21.37 26.46
N THR A 95 -5.32 -21.00 26.29
CA THR A 95 -4.25 -21.21 27.29
C THR A 95 -3.94 -19.95 28.08
N HIS A 96 -4.19 -18.76 27.53
CA HIS A 96 -3.84 -17.48 28.13
C HIS A 96 -4.97 -16.47 27.99
N THR A 97 -5.22 -15.74 29.09
CA THR A 97 -6.09 -14.56 29.04
C THR A 97 -5.44 -13.42 28.26
N SER A 98 -6.21 -12.41 27.86
CA SER A 98 -5.69 -11.19 27.22
C SER A 98 -4.58 -10.51 28.03
N ASP A 99 -4.73 -10.45 29.34
CA ASP A 99 -3.76 -9.81 30.23
C ASP A 99 -2.48 -10.65 30.35
N ASP A 100 -2.59 -11.99 30.50
CA ASP A 100 -1.44 -12.90 30.48
C ASP A 100 -0.62 -12.76 29.19
N ILE A 101 -1.30 -12.68 28.02
CA ILE A 101 -0.64 -12.49 26.72
C ILE A 101 0.18 -11.20 26.72
N ASN A 102 -0.40 -10.09 27.17
CA ASN A 102 0.29 -8.81 27.20
C ASN A 102 1.49 -8.83 28.17
N ASP A 103 1.33 -9.41 29.36
CA ASP A 103 2.40 -9.53 30.34
C ASP A 103 3.56 -10.40 29.81
N ILE A 104 3.27 -11.55 29.16
CA ILE A 104 4.28 -12.42 28.56
C ILE A 104 5.02 -11.70 27.45
N LEU A 105 4.31 -11.03 26.54
CA LEU A 105 4.92 -10.31 25.43
C LEU A 105 5.79 -9.14 25.91
N GLU A 106 5.32 -8.36 26.89
CA GLU A 106 6.08 -7.27 27.47
C GLU A 106 7.34 -7.77 28.16
N PHE A 107 7.23 -8.79 29.04
CA PHE A 107 8.37 -9.40 29.72
C PHE A 107 9.39 -9.99 28.76
N SER A 108 8.93 -10.60 27.68
CA SER A 108 9.77 -11.24 26.66
C SER A 108 10.33 -10.25 25.63
N ALA A 109 9.99 -8.96 25.70
CA ALA A 109 10.26 -7.99 24.66
C ALA A 109 9.85 -8.52 23.27
N ALA A 110 8.69 -9.17 23.20
CA ALA A 110 8.12 -9.74 21.99
C ALA A 110 6.90 -8.92 21.53
N SER A 111 6.61 -8.96 20.26
CA SER A 111 5.39 -8.39 19.71
C SER A 111 4.69 -9.38 18.79
N VAL A 112 3.36 -9.45 18.92
CA VAL A 112 2.49 -10.23 18.05
C VAL A 112 1.46 -9.28 17.45
N GLY A 113 1.26 -9.36 16.13
CA GLY A 113 0.28 -8.57 15.39
C GLY A 113 -0.68 -9.47 14.62
N MET A 114 -1.87 -8.93 14.33
CA MET A 114 -2.86 -9.54 13.44
C MET A 114 -3.61 -8.44 12.70
N ASP A 115 -3.80 -8.61 11.39
CA ASP A 115 -4.57 -7.71 10.54
C ASP A 115 -5.25 -8.49 9.42
N ILE A 116 -6.39 -7.99 8.92
CA ILE A 116 -7.08 -8.54 7.75
C ILE A 116 -7.48 -7.39 6.85
N ASP A 117 -6.80 -7.31 5.71
CA ASP A 117 -7.04 -6.38 4.63
C ASP A 117 -8.20 -6.83 3.72
N ASP A 118 -8.35 -6.16 2.58
CA ASP A 118 -9.40 -6.49 1.61
C ASP A 118 -9.24 -7.90 1.04
N GLU A 119 -8.02 -8.34 0.73
CA GLU A 119 -7.75 -9.59 0.00
C GLU A 119 -6.86 -10.60 0.74
N SER A 120 -6.37 -10.26 1.92
CA SER A 120 -5.50 -11.13 2.71
C SER A 120 -5.57 -10.87 4.21
N GLY A 121 -5.26 -11.87 5.01
CA GLY A 121 -4.92 -11.72 6.41
C GLY A 121 -3.41 -11.79 6.61
N SER A 122 -2.90 -11.09 7.60
CA SER A 122 -1.50 -11.13 8.01
C SER A 122 -1.37 -11.26 9.52
N ALA A 123 -0.41 -12.08 9.97
CA ALA A 123 -0.02 -12.12 11.36
C ALA A 123 1.49 -12.05 11.49
N SER A 124 1.99 -11.52 12.59
CA SER A 124 3.41 -11.35 12.81
C SER A 124 3.82 -11.68 14.24
N LEU A 125 5.02 -12.23 14.39
CA LEU A 125 5.74 -12.34 15.65
C LEU A 125 7.12 -11.75 15.43
N TRP A 126 7.55 -10.87 16.34
CA TRP A 126 8.93 -10.44 16.48
C TRP A 126 9.39 -10.68 17.92
N THR A 127 10.57 -11.27 18.10
CA THR A 127 11.10 -11.60 19.43
C THR A 127 12.62 -11.76 19.41
N LEU A 128 13.24 -11.70 20.59
CA LEU A 128 14.61 -12.17 20.77
C LEU A 128 14.66 -13.71 20.63
N ASN A 129 15.73 -14.26 20.01
CA ASN A 129 15.85 -15.71 19.80
C ASN A 129 15.74 -16.52 21.11
N LYS A 130 16.28 -16.02 22.23
CA LYS A 130 16.19 -16.65 23.56
C LYS A 130 14.76 -16.73 24.12
N ASN A 131 13.84 -15.91 23.62
CA ASN A 131 12.45 -15.84 24.06
C ASN A 131 11.48 -16.44 23.03
N LEU A 132 12.00 -17.08 21.98
CA LEU A 132 11.22 -17.61 20.87
C LEU A 132 10.07 -18.51 21.33
N ASP A 133 10.33 -19.42 22.28
CA ASP A 133 9.35 -20.42 22.68
C ASP A 133 8.09 -19.77 23.27
N ALA A 134 8.25 -18.75 24.13
CA ALA A 134 7.12 -18.02 24.68
C ALA A 134 6.36 -17.20 23.60
N GLY A 135 7.10 -16.52 22.70
CA GLY A 135 6.47 -15.77 21.62
C GLY A 135 5.75 -16.67 20.60
N LEU A 136 6.36 -17.81 20.25
CA LEU A 136 5.79 -18.78 19.32
C LEU A 136 4.54 -19.45 19.89
N GLU A 137 4.50 -19.76 21.19
CA GLU A 137 3.31 -20.28 21.85
C GLU A 137 2.13 -19.32 21.70
N ILE A 138 2.32 -18.03 22.05
CA ILE A 138 1.28 -17.00 21.90
C ILE A 138 0.86 -16.84 20.44
N PHE A 139 1.81 -16.79 19.52
CA PHE A 139 1.53 -16.63 18.09
C PHE A 139 0.73 -17.80 17.52
N ALA A 140 1.13 -19.04 17.86
CA ALA A 140 0.44 -20.23 17.43
C ALA A 140 -0.97 -20.32 18.01
N ASP A 141 -1.13 -20.03 19.31
CA ASP A 141 -2.43 -20.06 19.97
C ASP A 141 -3.38 -18.98 19.43
N MET A 142 -2.88 -17.78 19.16
CA MET A 142 -3.66 -16.71 18.53
C MET A 142 -4.20 -17.14 17.16
N LEU A 143 -3.40 -17.83 16.36
CA LEU A 143 -3.83 -18.32 15.05
C LEU A 143 -4.79 -19.52 15.13
N ARG A 144 -4.60 -20.42 16.10
CA ARG A 144 -5.29 -21.71 16.17
C ARG A 144 -6.50 -21.72 17.09
N GLN A 145 -6.43 -21.01 18.23
CA GLN A 145 -7.34 -21.17 19.34
C GLN A 145 -7.73 -19.86 20.03
N PRO A 146 -8.06 -18.78 19.28
CA PRO A 146 -8.55 -17.56 19.91
C PRO A 146 -9.90 -17.83 20.58
N VAL A 147 -10.14 -17.24 21.75
CA VAL A 147 -11.40 -17.43 22.48
C VAL A 147 -12.38 -16.26 22.31
N PHE A 148 -11.92 -15.15 21.72
CA PHE A 148 -12.75 -13.98 21.46
C PHE A 148 -13.50 -13.51 22.71
N GLU A 149 -12.79 -13.13 23.78
CA GLU A 149 -13.39 -12.69 25.04
C GLU A 149 -14.49 -11.66 24.83
N PRO A 150 -15.68 -11.80 25.48
CA PRO A 150 -16.85 -10.95 25.19
C PRO A 150 -16.61 -9.46 25.41
N ASP A 151 -15.85 -9.08 26.42
CA ASP A 151 -15.52 -7.69 26.73
C ASP A 151 -14.58 -7.08 25.68
N LYS A 152 -13.65 -7.86 25.12
CA LYS A 152 -12.76 -7.44 24.03
C LYS A 152 -13.53 -7.33 22.70
N PHE A 153 -14.48 -8.23 22.46
CA PHE A 153 -15.41 -8.09 21.33
C PHE A 153 -16.21 -6.78 21.41
N GLU A 154 -16.79 -6.47 22.57
CA GLU A 154 -17.52 -5.22 22.75
C GLU A 154 -16.61 -3.98 22.66
N LEU A 155 -15.34 -4.10 23.06
CA LEU A 155 -14.34 -3.04 22.91
C LEU A 155 -14.02 -2.79 21.44
N ALA A 156 -13.69 -3.83 20.68
CA ALA A 156 -13.43 -3.74 19.24
C ALA A 156 -14.63 -3.14 18.48
N LYS A 157 -15.84 -3.54 18.85
CA LYS A 157 -17.07 -2.96 18.29
C LYS A 157 -17.17 -1.46 18.55
N ARG A 158 -16.88 -1.00 19.76
CA ARG A 158 -16.84 0.43 20.10
C ARG A 158 -15.74 1.17 19.34
N HIS A 159 -14.55 0.60 19.20
CA HIS A 159 -13.44 1.18 18.41
C HIS A 159 -13.86 1.40 16.96
N LEU A 160 -14.45 0.38 16.33
CA LEU A 160 -14.89 0.48 14.95
C LEU A 160 -16.00 1.53 14.77
N LEU A 161 -16.98 1.58 15.69
CA LEU A 161 -18.03 2.61 15.68
C LEU A 161 -17.46 4.02 15.88
N GLU A 162 -16.46 4.18 16.74
CA GLU A 162 -15.77 5.46 16.91
C GLU A 162 -14.96 5.85 15.66
N GLY A 163 -14.29 4.89 15.01
CA GLY A 163 -13.66 5.11 13.72
C GLY A 163 -14.65 5.59 12.65
N ILE A 164 -15.85 5.01 12.63
CA ILE A 164 -16.94 5.46 11.74
C ILE A 164 -17.34 6.91 12.04
N ARG A 165 -17.46 7.30 13.31
CA ARG A 165 -17.81 8.67 13.70
C ARG A 165 -16.77 9.69 13.23
N ARG A 166 -15.50 9.31 13.20
CA ARG A 166 -14.38 10.18 12.78
C ARG A 166 -14.03 10.09 11.31
N ARG A 167 -14.62 9.17 10.55
CA ARG A 167 -14.23 8.90 9.15
C ARG A 167 -14.37 10.09 8.19
N ASN A 168 -15.10 11.14 8.62
CA ASN A 168 -15.29 12.37 7.86
C ASN A 168 -14.46 13.55 8.41
N ASP A 169 -13.54 13.33 9.35
CA ASP A 169 -12.73 14.41 9.92
C ASP A 169 -11.66 14.87 8.92
N GLU A 170 -10.95 13.92 8.31
CA GLU A 170 -9.81 14.19 7.44
C GLU A 170 -10.21 14.20 5.95
N PRO A 171 -10.08 15.35 5.24
CA PRO A 171 -10.44 15.46 3.83
C PRO A 171 -9.72 14.48 2.90
N GLU A 172 -8.47 14.11 3.21
CA GLU A 172 -7.69 13.16 2.43
C GLU A 172 -8.26 11.74 2.51
N GLU A 173 -8.70 11.31 3.70
CA GLU A 173 -9.34 10.02 3.90
C GLU A 173 -10.71 9.96 3.22
N ILE A 174 -11.49 11.06 3.28
CA ILE A 174 -12.73 11.20 2.52
C ILE A 174 -12.45 11.03 1.02
N ARG A 175 -11.47 11.74 0.48
CA ARG A 175 -11.06 11.68 -0.92
C ARG A 175 -10.71 10.23 -1.33
N ARG A 176 -9.85 9.56 -0.56
CA ARG A 176 -9.42 8.18 -0.84
C ARG A 176 -10.61 7.23 -0.87
N ARG A 177 -11.42 7.22 0.16
CA ARG A 177 -12.59 6.36 0.31
C ARG A 177 -13.63 6.59 -0.79
N GLU A 178 -14.03 7.82 -1.00
CA GLU A 178 -15.11 8.12 -1.93
C GLU A 178 -14.66 8.01 -3.40
N PHE A 179 -13.37 8.17 -3.69
CA PHE A 179 -12.84 7.90 -5.02
C PHE A 179 -12.89 6.40 -5.36
N MET A 180 -12.53 5.52 -4.44
CA MET A 180 -12.68 4.07 -4.63
C MET A 180 -14.14 3.68 -4.85
N ARG A 181 -15.08 4.29 -4.10
CA ARG A 181 -16.51 4.10 -4.29
C ARG A 181 -17.02 4.63 -5.64
N LEU A 182 -16.40 5.67 -6.17
CA LEU A 182 -16.70 6.22 -7.50
C LEU A 182 -16.19 5.31 -8.61
N LEU A 183 -15.06 4.61 -8.39
CA LEU A 183 -14.46 3.68 -9.35
C LEU A 183 -15.18 2.33 -9.38
N TYR A 184 -15.31 1.69 -8.24
CA TYR A 184 -15.82 0.31 -8.14
C TYR A 184 -17.33 0.24 -7.93
N GLY A 185 -17.96 1.33 -7.52
CA GLY A 185 -19.35 1.33 -7.03
C GLY A 185 -19.44 1.01 -5.53
N LYS A 186 -20.39 1.66 -4.86
CA LYS A 186 -20.51 1.63 -3.38
C LYS A 186 -20.71 0.22 -2.78
N MET A 187 -21.29 -0.70 -3.55
CA MET A 187 -21.63 -2.05 -3.08
C MET A 187 -20.56 -3.10 -3.43
N HIS A 188 -19.58 -2.73 -4.27
CA HIS A 188 -18.51 -3.65 -4.63
C HIS A 188 -17.62 -3.94 -3.40
N PRO A 189 -17.20 -5.20 -3.15
CA PRO A 189 -16.40 -5.56 -1.99
C PRO A 189 -15.15 -4.69 -1.76
N LEU A 190 -14.47 -4.25 -2.81
CA LEU A 190 -13.30 -3.35 -2.74
C LEU A 190 -13.64 -1.88 -2.40
N ALA A 191 -14.92 -1.51 -2.28
CA ALA A 191 -15.32 -0.12 -2.06
C ALA A 191 -16.42 0.07 -1.01
N ARG A 192 -17.02 -1.02 -0.54
CA ARG A 192 -18.00 -0.96 0.56
C ARG A 192 -17.28 -0.62 1.86
N ILE A 193 -17.98 0.08 2.73
CA ILE A 193 -17.43 0.57 4.00
C ILE A 193 -18.34 0.17 5.17
N PRO A 194 -17.78 -0.07 6.36
CA PRO A 194 -18.56 -0.33 7.55
C PRO A 194 -19.54 0.81 7.84
N GLN A 195 -20.75 0.44 8.25
CA GLN A 195 -21.78 1.34 8.71
C GLN A 195 -22.18 0.97 10.14
N PRO A 196 -22.74 1.89 10.96
CA PRO A 196 -23.21 1.54 12.28
C PRO A 196 -24.16 0.34 12.28
N ALA A 197 -25.03 0.24 11.26
CA ALA A 197 -25.95 -0.87 11.10
C ALA A 197 -25.24 -2.21 10.85
N THR A 198 -24.23 -2.25 9.96
CA THR A 198 -23.49 -3.49 9.67
C THR A 198 -22.64 -3.92 10.86
N VAL A 199 -21.98 -2.98 11.54
CA VAL A 199 -21.18 -3.25 12.74
C VAL A 199 -22.04 -3.73 13.90
N ASN A 200 -23.21 -3.14 14.11
CA ASN A 200 -24.14 -3.57 15.15
C ASN A 200 -24.74 -4.97 14.89
N ALA A 201 -24.83 -5.38 13.64
CA ALA A 201 -25.29 -6.72 13.26
C ALA A 201 -24.23 -7.82 13.50
N ILE A 202 -22.96 -7.45 13.68
CA ILE A 202 -21.89 -8.41 13.97
C ILE A 202 -22.03 -8.93 15.40
N THR A 203 -21.95 -10.24 15.54
CA THR A 203 -21.96 -10.95 16.82
C THR A 203 -20.60 -11.62 17.07
N ARG A 204 -20.30 -11.97 18.31
CA ARG A 204 -19.11 -12.73 18.66
C ARG A 204 -19.03 -14.09 17.90
N ASP A 205 -20.18 -14.74 17.72
CA ASP A 205 -20.24 -16.02 17.00
C ASP A 205 -19.88 -15.86 15.51
N ASP A 206 -20.08 -14.67 14.93
CA ASP A 206 -19.64 -14.39 13.55
C ASP A 206 -18.10 -14.34 13.45
N LEU A 207 -17.42 -13.77 14.45
CA LEU A 207 -15.95 -13.78 14.51
C LEU A 207 -15.43 -15.22 14.61
N ILE A 208 -16.03 -16.03 15.47
CA ILE A 208 -15.71 -17.46 15.63
C ILE A 208 -15.93 -18.21 14.31
N ALA A 209 -17.05 -17.96 13.63
CA ALA A 209 -17.36 -18.59 12.37
C ALA A 209 -16.39 -18.16 11.26
N PHE A 210 -16.02 -16.85 11.19
CA PHE A 210 -15.04 -16.34 10.24
C PHE A 210 -13.67 -16.99 10.45
N HIS A 211 -13.20 -17.05 11.71
CA HIS A 211 -11.97 -17.75 12.05
C HIS A 211 -12.01 -19.22 11.64
N HIS A 212 -13.04 -19.96 12.02
CA HIS A 212 -13.20 -21.39 11.67
C HIS A 212 -13.28 -21.65 10.17
N THR A 213 -13.69 -20.66 9.38
CA THR A 213 -13.78 -20.79 7.92
C THR A 213 -12.43 -20.63 7.24
N TYR A 214 -11.61 -19.66 7.67
CA TYR A 214 -10.43 -19.25 6.92
C TYR A 214 -9.09 -19.62 7.56
N PHE A 215 -9.04 -19.86 8.89
CA PHE A 215 -7.79 -20.12 9.60
C PHE A 215 -7.52 -21.63 9.70
N HIS A 216 -6.82 -22.11 8.64
CA HIS A 216 -6.38 -23.50 8.54
C HIS A 216 -4.95 -23.55 8.03
N PRO A 217 -4.15 -24.57 8.41
CA PRO A 217 -2.72 -24.61 8.07
C PRO A 217 -2.47 -24.60 6.55
N ASN A 218 -3.28 -25.29 5.77
CA ASN A 218 -3.19 -25.32 4.31
C ASN A 218 -3.65 -24.04 3.62
N ASN A 219 -4.10 -23.04 4.39
CA ASN A 219 -4.50 -21.71 3.94
C ASN A 219 -3.55 -20.61 4.44
N ILE A 220 -2.49 -21.01 5.14
CA ILE A 220 -1.51 -20.12 5.77
C ILE A 220 -0.12 -20.42 5.23
N MET A 221 0.60 -19.39 4.88
CA MET A 221 2.01 -19.42 4.52
C MET A 221 2.80 -18.69 5.62
N LEU A 222 3.94 -19.25 6.05
CA LEU A 222 4.81 -18.64 7.04
C LEU A 222 6.14 -18.24 6.42
N ALA A 223 6.62 -17.05 6.70
CA ALA A 223 7.99 -16.62 6.45
C ALA A 223 8.71 -16.45 7.80
N VAL A 224 9.90 -17.02 7.94
CA VAL A 224 10.72 -16.96 9.15
C VAL A 224 12.12 -16.48 8.81
N THR A 225 12.55 -15.44 9.52
CA THR A 225 13.87 -14.81 9.34
C THR A 225 14.53 -14.58 10.69
N GLY A 226 15.85 -14.42 10.71
CA GLY A 226 16.61 -14.08 11.89
C GLY A 226 17.53 -15.19 12.36
N ASP A 227 17.92 -15.15 13.64
CA ASP A 227 18.97 -15.97 14.22
C ASP A 227 18.45 -17.34 14.69
N PHE A 228 18.45 -18.30 13.77
CA PHE A 228 18.03 -19.67 14.03
C PHE A 228 18.73 -20.70 13.12
N GLU A 229 18.78 -21.95 13.59
CA GLU A 229 19.13 -23.11 12.78
C GLU A 229 17.87 -23.70 12.13
N SER A 230 17.89 -23.93 10.81
CA SER A 230 16.70 -24.36 10.04
C SER A 230 16.07 -25.64 10.57
N GLY A 231 16.89 -26.63 10.98
CA GLY A 231 16.39 -27.89 11.52
C GLY A 231 15.65 -27.73 12.84
N ASP A 232 16.20 -26.92 13.75
CA ASP A 232 15.60 -26.64 15.06
C ASP A 232 14.30 -25.83 14.92
N MET A 233 14.30 -24.84 14.05
CA MET A 233 13.12 -24.03 13.75
C MET A 233 12.01 -24.86 13.14
N LEU A 234 12.32 -25.72 12.17
CA LEU A 234 11.35 -26.62 11.57
C LEU A 234 10.74 -27.56 12.60
N ALA A 235 11.53 -28.09 13.53
CA ALA A 235 11.02 -28.92 14.62
C ALA A 235 10.07 -28.15 15.54
N LYS A 236 10.40 -26.89 15.90
CA LYS A 236 9.54 -26.02 16.73
C LYS A 236 8.21 -25.69 16.00
N LEU A 237 8.26 -25.32 14.72
CA LEU A 237 7.06 -25.04 13.93
C LEU A 237 6.21 -26.30 13.73
N THR A 238 6.85 -27.46 13.53
CA THR A 238 6.13 -28.75 13.46
C THR A 238 5.44 -29.08 14.76
N ALA A 239 6.08 -28.82 15.91
CA ALA A 239 5.45 -29.00 17.22
C ALA A 239 4.28 -28.02 17.46
N ALA A 240 4.39 -26.77 16.99
CA ALA A 240 3.38 -25.75 17.18
C ALA A 240 2.17 -25.90 16.24
N PHE A 241 2.38 -26.37 15.01
CA PHE A 241 1.35 -26.34 13.95
C PHE A 241 1.06 -27.70 13.34
N GLY A 242 1.90 -28.72 13.49
CA GLY A 242 1.83 -29.97 12.75
C GLY A 242 0.57 -30.81 13.02
N ASP A 243 0.00 -30.72 14.21
CA ASP A 243 -1.25 -31.39 14.62
C ASP A 243 -2.52 -30.59 14.25
N TRP A 244 -2.36 -29.38 13.70
CA TRP A 244 -3.49 -28.56 13.28
C TRP A 244 -4.13 -29.15 12.00
N PRO A 245 -5.43 -29.53 12.04
CA PRO A 245 -6.04 -30.18 10.89
C PRO A 245 -6.25 -29.21 9.72
N SER A 246 -5.93 -29.66 8.54
CA SER A 246 -6.30 -28.98 7.27
C SER A 246 -7.80 -29.06 7.00
N ALA A 247 -8.32 -28.14 6.19
CA ALA A 247 -9.70 -28.14 5.76
C ALA A 247 -9.81 -27.74 4.29
N GLU A 248 -10.89 -28.16 3.64
CA GLU A 248 -11.31 -27.60 2.36
C GLU A 248 -12.03 -26.27 2.61
N ILE A 249 -11.57 -25.20 1.96
CA ILE A 249 -12.10 -23.85 2.18
C ILE A 249 -12.91 -23.42 0.96
N ALA A 250 -14.19 -23.21 1.17
CA ALA A 250 -15.07 -22.66 0.15
C ALA A 250 -15.09 -21.13 0.22
N PHE A 251 -14.36 -20.48 -0.69
CA PHE A 251 -14.40 -19.03 -0.80
C PHE A 251 -15.67 -18.57 -1.51
N PRO A 252 -16.42 -17.59 -0.95
CA PRO A 252 -17.54 -16.98 -1.64
C PRO A 252 -17.07 -16.36 -2.97
N PRO A 253 -17.89 -16.45 -4.04
CA PRO A 253 -17.57 -15.78 -5.29
C PRO A 253 -17.58 -14.25 -5.08
N VAL A 254 -16.54 -13.58 -5.57
CA VAL A 254 -16.45 -12.11 -5.60
C VAL A 254 -16.81 -11.67 -7.02
N GLU A 255 -17.78 -10.74 -7.15
CA GLU A 255 -18.18 -10.22 -8.45
C GLU A 255 -17.00 -9.48 -9.09
N PRO A 256 -16.63 -9.77 -10.36
CA PRO A 256 -15.53 -9.11 -11.03
C PRO A 256 -15.80 -7.61 -11.23
N VAL A 257 -14.75 -6.81 -11.15
CA VAL A 257 -14.79 -5.38 -11.46
C VAL A 257 -15.15 -5.20 -12.95
N LYS A 258 -16.19 -4.43 -13.22
CA LYS A 258 -16.55 -4.06 -14.59
C LYS A 258 -15.62 -2.96 -15.10
N LEU A 259 -14.84 -3.28 -16.14
CA LEU A 259 -13.96 -2.30 -16.77
C LEU A 259 -14.77 -1.35 -17.64
N GLU A 260 -15.21 -0.23 -17.06
CA GLU A 260 -15.97 0.80 -17.75
C GLU A 260 -15.27 2.15 -17.62
N PHE A 261 -15.07 2.80 -18.76
CA PHE A 261 -14.49 4.14 -18.85
C PHE A 261 -15.58 5.16 -19.15
N SER A 262 -15.93 5.96 -18.16
CA SER A 262 -16.91 7.03 -18.30
C SER A 262 -16.47 8.24 -17.47
N PRO A 263 -16.54 9.47 -18.03
CA PRO A 263 -16.16 10.67 -17.32
C PRO A 263 -17.19 10.96 -16.19
N ALA A 264 -16.68 11.49 -15.09
CA ALA A 264 -17.52 11.99 -14.03
C ALA A 264 -16.80 13.09 -13.25
N VAL A 265 -17.54 14.13 -12.85
CA VAL A 265 -17.04 15.16 -11.94
C VAL A 265 -17.87 15.14 -10.68
N ALA A 266 -17.23 14.92 -9.56
CA ALA A 266 -17.88 14.81 -8.26
C ALA A 266 -17.27 15.81 -7.27
N LEU A 267 -18.15 16.38 -6.43
CA LEU A 267 -17.81 17.31 -5.38
C LEU A 267 -18.34 16.78 -4.04
N ILE A 268 -17.48 16.80 -3.05
CA ILE A 268 -17.84 16.62 -1.65
C ILE A 268 -17.59 17.92 -0.92
N ASP A 269 -18.66 18.49 -0.37
CA ASP A 269 -18.58 19.75 0.39
C ASP A 269 -17.94 19.49 1.76
N LYS A 270 -16.77 20.08 1.96
CA LYS A 270 -16.02 20.05 3.21
C LYS A 270 -15.30 21.39 3.36
N GLU A 271 -15.69 22.16 4.36
CA GLU A 271 -15.04 23.45 4.64
C GLU A 271 -13.54 23.27 4.90
N GLY A 272 -12.74 24.15 4.31
CA GLY A 272 -11.28 24.13 4.45
C GLY A 272 -10.61 25.08 3.45
N GLU A 273 -9.32 25.34 3.67
CA GLU A 273 -8.51 26.20 2.80
C GLU A 273 -7.95 25.48 1.57
N GLN A 274 -8.02 24.16 1.56
CA GLN A 274 -7.48 23.31 0.50
C GLN A 274 -8.57 22.43 -0.11
N THR A 275 -8.39 22.16 -1.40
CA THR A 275 -9.12 21.15 -2.15
C THR A 275 -8.26 19.91 -2.31
N ASN A 276 -8.79 18.76 -1.86
CA ASN A 276 -8.17 17.47 -2.06
C ASN A 276 -8.75 16.81 -3.31
N LEU A 277 -7.91 16.62 -4.32
CA LEU A 277 -8.29 16.08 -5.63
C LEU A 277 -7.90 14.61 -5.75
N ALA A 278 -8.79 13.82 -6.35
CA ALA A 278 -8.51 12.50 -6.91
C ALA A 278 -8.98 12.47 -8.35
N ILE A 279 -8.07 12.09 -9.27
CA ILE A 279 -8.34 12.08 -10.72
C ILE A 279 -7.84 10.75 -11.27
N GLY A 280 -8.68 10.02 -12.00
CA GLY A 280 -8.24 8.75 -12.58
C GLY A 280 -9.38 7.87 -13.08
N HIS A 281 -9.08 6.59 -13.22
CA HIS A 281 -9.98 5.54 -13.71
C HIS A 281 -9.48 4.16 -13.24
N LEU A 282 -10.11 3.07 -13.66
CA LEU A 282 -9.60 1.72 -13.40
C LEU A 282 -8.28 1.49 -14.14
N GLY A 283 -7.32 0.86 -13.48
CA GLY A 283 -5.99 0.56 -13.98
C GLY A 283 -5.88 -0.83 -14.61
N LEU A 284 -4.96 -1.66 -14.10
CA LEU A 284 -4.61 -2.96 -14.67
C LEU A 284 -4.86 -4.12 -13.72
N LYS A 285 -4.77 -5.33 -14.28
CA LYS A 285 -4.48 -6.56 -13.53
C LYS A 285 -2.98 -6.84 -13.58
N ALA A 286 -2.47 -7.47 -12.54
CA ALA A 286 -1.04 -7.70 -12.35
C ALA A 286 -0.42 -8.66 -13.38
N ASP A 287 -1.22 -9.55 -13.96
CA ASP A 287 -0.82 -10.48 -15.03
C ASP A 287 -0.70 -9.80 -16.41
N ASN A 288 -1.04 -8.51 -16.52
CA ASN A 288 -0.97 -7.78 -17.78
C ASN A 288 0.48 -7.70 -18.29
N PRO A 289 0.77 -8.17 -19.52
CA PRO A 289 2.11 -8.15 -20.08
C PRO A 289 2.70 -6.75 -20.24
N ASP A 290 1.89 -5.71 -20.30
CA ASP A 290 2.34 -4.32 -20.43
C ASP A 290 2.67 -3.66 -19.08
N TYR A 291 2.46 -4.35 -17.96
CA TYR A 291 2.66 -3.78 -16.63
C TYR A 291 4.07 -3.15 -16.42
N PRO A 292 5.19 -3.76 -16.87
CA PRO A 292 6.51 -3.11 -16.75
C PRO A 292 6.58 -1.75 -17.47
N ALA A 293 5.99 -1.64 -18.67
CA ALA A 293 5.98 -0.37 -19.42
C ALA A 293 5.04 0.67 -18.77
N VAL A 294 3.89 0.24 -18.26
CA VAL A 294 2.98 1.09 -17.48
C VAL A 294 3.65 1.60 -16.21
N ARG A 295 4.47 0.77 -15.55
CA ARG A 295 5.22 1.19 -14.37
C ARG A 295 6.26 2.28 -14.70
N VAL A 296 6.96 2.18 -15.82
CA VAL A 296 7.86 3.25 -16.30
C VAL A 296 7.08 4.52 -16.63
N MET A 297 5.95 4.40 -17.32
CA MET A 297 5.06 5.52 -17.61
C MET A 297 4.62 6.25 -16.33
N ASP A 298 4.20 5.51 -15.31
CA ASP A 298 3.74 6.08 -14.04
C ASP A 298 4.86 6.79 -13.26
N LEU A 299 6.09 6.24 -13.30
CA LEU A 299 7.27 6.91 -12.74
C LEU A 299 7.54 8.25 -13.43
N ILE A 300 7.39 8.32 -14.74
CA ILE A 300 7.54 9.58 -15.50
C ILE A 300 6.39 10.53 -15.17
N LEU A 301 5.15 10.04 -15.07
CA LEU A 301 3.98 10.86 -14.81
C LEU A 301 4.01 11.49 -13.42
N GLY A 302 4.01 10.66 -12.34
CA GLY A 302 3.78 11.19 -10.99
C GLY A 302 4.39 10.37 -9.86
N SER A 303 4.57 9.05 -10.00
CA SER A 303 5.10 8.21 -8.91
C SER A 303 6.61 8.33 -8.73
N GLY A 304 7.31 8.98 -9.66
CA GLY A 304 8.75 9.24 -9.62
C GLY A 304 9.16 10.42 -8.72
N GLY A 305 8.26 10.94 -7.88
CA GLY A 305 8.56 12.02 -6.94
C GLY A 305 9.08 13.29 -7.63
N PHE A 306 10.15 13.88 -7.12
CA PHE A 306 10.67 15.19 -7.57
C PHE A 306 11.00 15.28 -9.08
N SER A 307 11.32 14.19 -9.73
CA SER A 307 11.66 14.16 -11.16
C SER A 307 10.46 13.93 -12.08
N SER A 308 9.30 13.60 -11.53
CA SER A 308 8.10 13.32 -12.30
C SER A 308 7.47 14.58 -12.91
N ARG A 309 6.74 14.41 -14.02
CA ARG A 309 6.11 15.53 -14.74
C ARG A 309 5.10 16.28 -13.87
N LEU A 310 4.22 15.56 -13.15
CA LEU A 310 3.22 16.20 -12.31
C LEU A 310 3.88 17.03 -11.20
N PHE A 311 4.93 16.49 -10.55
CA PHE A 311 5.63 17.24 -9.53
C PHE A 311 6.28 18.51 -10.09
N GLN A 312 6.95 18.41 -11.25
CA GLN A 312 7.58 19.56 -11.90
C GLN A 312 6.54 20.60 -12.33
N LYS A 313 5.48 20.18 -13.02
CA LYS A 313 4.49 21.09 -13.61
C LYS A 313 3.56 21.74 -12.58
N VAL A 314 3.10 20.96 -11.60
CA VAL A 314 2.13 21.44 -10.61
C VAL A 314 2.81 22.13 -9.45
N ARG A 315 3.88 21.53 -8.89
CA ARG A 315 4.53 22.06 -7.70
C ARG A 315 5.67 23.03 -8.03
N THR A 316 6.66 22.58 -8.84
CA THR A 316 7.91 23.33 -8.99
C THR A 316 7.72 24.56 -9.88
N GLU A 317 7.09 24.41 -11.05
CA GLU A 317 6.95 25.50 -12.01
C GLU A 317 5.83 26.49 -11.64
N ARG A 318 4.72 26.00 -11.08
CA ARG A 318 3.52 26.81 -10.84
C ARG A 318 3.15 27.03 -9.38
N GLY A 319 3.71 26.26 -8.45
CA GLY A 319 3.41 26.40 -7.02
C GLY A 319 1.95 26.15 -6.65
N LEU A 320 1.24 25.33 -7.44
CA LEU A 320 -0.20 25.08 -7.26
C LEU A 320 -0.49 24.12 -6.10
N ALA A 321 0.44 23.21 -5.81
CA ALA A 321 0.26 22.19 -4.80
C ALA A 321 1.55 21.89 -4.04
N TYR A 322 1.45 21.54 -2.77
CA TYR A 322 2.57 21.00 -2.00
C TYR A 322 2.80 19.52 -2.27
N SER A 323 1.72 18.74 -2.41
CA SER A 323 1.74 17.30 -2.64
C SER A 323 0.96 16.99 -3.92
N VAL A 324 1.61 16.29 -4.85
CA VAL A 324 1.01 15.74 -6.06
C VAL A 324 1.75 14.49 -6.46
N GLY A 325 1.02 13.47 -6.87
CA GLY A 325 1.60 12.22 -7.35
C GLY A 325 0.60 11.38 -8.12
N SER A 326 1.08 10.27 -8.69
CA SER A 326 0.25 9.27 -9.34
C SER A 326 0.56 7.87 -8.81
N TYR A 327 -0.40 7.00 -8.97
CA TYR A 327 -0.30 5.58 -8.74
C TYR A 327 -1.08 4.85 -9.84
N PHE A 328 -0.40 4.07 -10.66
CA PHE A 328 -1.05 3.21 -11.62
C PHE A 328 -1.06 1.79 -11.08
N GLY A 329 -2.18 1.40 -10.49
CA GLY A 329 -2.35 0.11 -9.84
C GLY A 329 -2.45 -1.05 -10.83
N ALA A 330 -2.01 -2.21 -10.36
CA ALA A 330 -2.14 -3.49 -11.03
C ALA A 330 -2.52 -4.54 -9.99
N GLY A 331 -3.83 -4.80 -9.88
CA GLY A 331 -4.38 -5.67 -8.85
C GLY A 331 -4.13 -7.16 -9.13
N THR A 332 -3.88 -7.91 -8.09
CA THR A 332 -3.57 -9.35 -8.18
C THR A 332 -4.78 -10.18 -8.54
N ARG A 333 -5.94 -9.80 -8.07
CA ARG A 333 -7.21 -10.49 -8.33
C ARG A 333 -8.00 -9.84 -9.46
N ASP A 334 -8.10 -8.51 -9.45
CA ASP A 334 -8.92 -7.76 -10.40
C ASP A 334 -8.26 -6.41 -10.77
N TYR A 335 -8.96 -5.57 -11.51
CA TYR A 335 -8.46 -4.24 -11.88
C TYR A 335 -8.28 -3.38 -10.64
N GLU A 336 -7.13 -2.75 -10.53
CA GLU A 336 -6.84 -1.76 -9.50
C GLU A 336 -7.00 -0.33 -10.04
N ALA A 337 -6.94 0.68 -9.18
CA ALA A 337 -7.13 2.06 -9.58
C ALA A 337 -5.89 2.64 -10.28
N PHE A 338 -6.09 3.43 -11.34
CA PHE A 338 -5.18 4.51 -11.71
C PHE A 338 -5.67 5.78 -11.00
N LEU A 339 -4.81 6.40 -10.21
CA LEU A 339 -5.13 7.53 -9.37
C LEU A 339 -4.04 8.59 -9.43
N ILE A 340 -4.41 9.83 -9.69
CA ILE A 340 -3.61 11.02 -9.42
C ILE A 340 -4.23 11.70 -8.19
N PHE A 341 -3.41 12.00 -7.20
CA PHE A 341 -3.82 12.69 -5.97
C PHE A 341 -3.09 14.02 -5.85
N CYS A 342 -3.80 15.03 -5.35
CA CYS A 342 -3.23 16.38 -5.21
C CYS A 342 -3.97 17.17 -4.13
N GLY A 343 -3.22 17.85 -3.25
CA GLY A 343 -3.75 18.86 -2.34
C GLY A 343 -3.40 20.26 -2.86
N THR A 344 -4.40 21.06 -3.22
CA THR A 344 -4.21 22.41 -3.79
C THR A 344 -5.05 23.45 -3.06
N ARG A 345 -4.70 24.74 -3.20
CA ARG A 345 -5.56 25.83 -2.72
C ARG A 345 -6.88 25.85 -3.52
N ASN A 346 -7.96 26.28 -2.88
CA ASN A 346 -9.28 26.32 -3.51
C ASN A 346 -9.28 27.18 -4.78
N ASP A 347 -8.62 28.35 -4.77
CA ASP A 347 -8.51 29.26 -5.91
C ASP A 347 -7.68 28.70 -7.08
N ALA A 348 -6.81 27.73 -6.80
CA ALA A 348 -5.95 27.07 -7.78
C ALA A 348 -6.53 25.74 -8.33
N ALA A 349 -7.66 25.26 -7.82
CA ALA A 349 -8.21 23.94 -8.14
C ALA A 349 -8.42 23.77 -9.66
N ARG A 350 -9.00 24.76 -10.35
CA ARG A 350 -9.23 24.72 -11.80
C ARG A 350 -7.93 24.57 -12.59
N GLU A 351 -6.93 25.42 -12.30
CA GLU A 351 -5.65 25.38 -12.99
C GLU A 351 -4.93 24.06 -12.72
N THR A 352 -4.96 23.56 -11.48
CA THR A 352 -4.35 22.29 -11.09
C THR A 352 -4.95 21.13 -11.90
N ILE A 353 -6.27 21.02 -11.99
CA ILE A 353 -6.94 19.97 -12.77
C ILE A 353 -6.58 20.10 -14.24
N GLN A 354 -6.57 21.31 -14.80
CA GLN A 354 -6.21 21.53 -16.20
C GLN A 354 -4.79 21.06 -16.50
N VAL A 355 -3.81 21.41 -15.65
CA VAL A 355 -2.41 20.97 -15.80
C VAL A 355 -2.29 19.44 -15.76
N ILE A 356 -3.01 18.79 -14.87
CA ILE A 356 -3.02 17.32 -14.78
C ILE A 356 -3.61 16.72 -16.07
N CYS A 357 -4.73 17.24 -16.56
CA CYS A 357 -5.35 16.77 -17.81
C CYS A 357 -4.45 17.00 -19.01
N ASP A 358 -3.76 18.16 -19.09
CA ASP A 358 -2.83 18.49 -20.17
C ASP A 358 -1.64 17.53 -20.20
N GLU A 359 -1.07 17.16 -19.03
CA GLU A 359 0.03 16.20 -18.96
C GLU A 359 -0.41 14.77 -19.34
N LEU A 360 -1.62 14.35 -18.95
CA LEU A 360 -2.19 13.08 -19.42
C LEU A 360 -2.39 13.07 -20.93
N GLN A 361 -2.92 14.16 -21.48
CA GLN A 361 -3.10 14.32 -22.93
C GLN A 361 -1.76 14.35 -23.65
N ALA A 362 -0.73 14.97 -23.10
CA ALA A 362 0.61 14.98 -23.66
C ALA A 362 1.22 13.57 -23.71
N LEU A 363 1.03 12.75 -22.67
CA LEU A 363 1.52 11.37 -22.65
C LEU A 363 0.89 10.47 -23.71
N VAL A 364 -0.39 10.66 -24.02
CA VAL A 364 -1.07 9.86 -25.06
C VAL A 364 -0.82 10.36 -26.48
N THR A 365 -0.30 11.58 -26.67
CA THR A 365 -0.08 12.17 -27.98
C THR A 365 1.39 12.24 -28.38
N THR A 366 2.29 12.44 -27.43
CA THR A 366 3.70 12.74 -27.67
C THR A 366 4.60 11.74 -26.94
N ALA A 367 5.58 11.20 -27.66
CA ALA A 367 6.57 10.33 -27.04
C ALA A 367 7.37 11.08 -25.96
N VAL A 368 7.62 10.42 -24.85
CA VAL A 368 8.56 10.89 -23.82
C VAL A 368 9.99 10.87 -24.36
N SER A 369 10.89 11.63 -23.77
CA SER A 369 12.31 11.59 -24.14
C SER A 369 12.99 10.32 -23.60
N ASP A 370 14.03 9.85 -24.30
CA ASP A 370 14.85 8.73 -23.81
C ASP A 370 15.48 9.03 -22.43
N ARG A 371 15.76 10.29 -22.15
CA ARG A 371 16.25 10.74 -20.84
C ARG A 371 15.24 10.51 -19.73
N GLU A 372 13.95 10.76 -19.95
CA GLU A 372 12.89 10.49 -18.98
C GLU A 372 12.77 8.99 -18.72
N VAL A 373 12.82 8.17 -19.78
CA VAL A 373 12.77 6.72 -19.67
C VAL A 373 13.95 6.18 -18.85
N GLU A 374 15.18 6.58 -19.18
CA GLU A 374 16.37 6.15 -18.45
C GLU A 374 16.36 6.64 -17.00
N SER A 375 15.89 7.87 -16.74
CA SER A 375 15.73 8.39 -15.39
C SER A 375 14.73 7.54 -14.57
N ALA A 376 13.59 7.19 -15.14
CA ALA A 376 12.58 6.36 -14.50
C ALA A 376 13.08 4.94 -14.20
N LYS A 377 13.78 4.31 -15.15
CA LYS A 377 14.40 3.00 -14.96
C LYS A 377 15.44 3.03 -13.84
N ASN A 378 16.34 4.00 -13.85
CA ASN A 378 17.37 4.15 -12.82
C ASN A 378 16.73 4.40 -11.45
N GLN A 379 15.68 5.20 -11.38
CA GLN A 379 14.95 5.44 -10.16
C GLN A 379 14.29 4.15 -9.64
N TYR A 380 13.67 3.36 -10.51
CA TYR A 380 13.10 2.07 -10.12
C TYR A 380 14.18 1.14 -9.55
N LEU A 381 15.31 0.99 -10.24
CA LEU A 381 16.42 0.15 -9.78
C LEU A 381 16.97 0.61 -8.43
N ASN A 382 17.22 1.91 -8.28
CA ASN A 382 17.74 2.47 -7.03
C ASN A 382 16.74 2.32 -5.88
N SER A 383 15.44 2.52 -6.13
CA SER A 383 14.40 2.31 -5.12
C SER A 383 14.19 0.84 -4.76
N TYR A 384 14.49 -0.07 -5.70
CA TYR A 384 14.31 -1.49 -5.51
C TYR A 384 15.20 -2.07 -4.40
N ILE A 385 16.45 -1.56 -4.27
CA ILE A 385 17.38 -1.96 -3.21
C ILE A 385 16.77 -1.77 -1.82
N PHE A 386 16.09 -0.65 -1.61
CA PHE A 386 15.41 -0.39 -0.33
C PHE A 386 14.23 -1.34 -0.07
N LYS A 387 13.64 -1.90 -1.13
CA LYS A 387 12.54 -2.89 -1.02
C LYS A 387 13.01 -4.31 -0.67
N ILE A 388 14.31 -4.55 -0.74
CA ILE A 388 14.96 -5.83 -0.44
C ILE A 388 16.13 -5.61 0.53
N ALA A 389 16.10 -4.53 1.31
CA ALA A 389 17.19 -4.15 2.20
C ALA A 389 17.30 -5.06 3.44
N THR A 390 16.26 -5.80 3.77
CA THR A 390 16.25 -6.72 4.92
C THR A 390 15.86 -8.13 4.48
N VAL A 391 16.30 -9.12 5.22
CA VAL A 391 15.93 -10.54 5.00
C VAL A 391 14.42 -10.73 5.06
N ASP A 392 13.73 -10.05 6.00
CA ASP A 392 12.26 -10.04 6.09
C ASP A 392 11.61 -9.57 4.79
N ALA A 393 12.08 -8.45 4.24
CA ALA A 393 11.51 -7.90 3.01
C ALA A 393 11.69 -8.85 1.81
N ILE A 394 12.81 -9.57 1.75
CA ILE A 394 13.09 -10.55 0.69
C ILE A 394 12.13 -11.73 0.78
N VAL A 395 12.02 -12.35 1.97
CA VAL A 395 11.20 -13.57 2.15
C VAL A 395 9.71 -13.26 2.05
N ASN A 396 9.24 -12.18 2.70
CA ASN A 396 7.83 -11.78 2.61
C ASN A 396 7.42 -11.47 1.17
N ARG A 397 8.31 -10.90 0.35
CA ARG A 397 8.05 -10.66 -1.07
C ARG A 397 7.95 -11.95 -1.87
N ALA A 398 8.85 -12.91 -1.63
CA ALA A 398 8.81 -14.21 -2.29
C ALA A 398 7.53 -14.96 -1.92
N MET A 399 7.17 -14.98 -0.65
CA MET A 399 5.92 -15.54 -0.14
C MET A 399 4.70 -14.88 -0.79
N PHE A 400 4.68 -13.54 -0.88
CA PHE A 400 3.59 -12.80 -1.51
C PHE A 400 3.46 -13.13 -3.02
N TYR A 401 4.56 -13.25 -3.76
CA TYR A 401 4.51 -13.59 -5.17
C TYR A 401 3.89 -14.97 -5.40
N GLU A 402 4.24 -15.94 -4.56
CA GLU A 402 3.63 -17.28 -4.63
C GLU A 402 2.15 -17.24 -4.23
N TYR A 403 1.80 -16.51 -3.16
CA TYR A 403 0.41 -16.25 -2.75
C TYR A 403 -0.43 -15.66 -3.88
N ALA A 404 0.10 -14.68 -4.58
CA ALA A 404 -0.54 -13.99 -5.69
C ALA A 404 -0.52 -14.78 -7.01
N GLY A 405 0.12 -15.97 -7.03
CA GLY A 405 0.18 -16.82 -8.22
C GLY A 405 1.16 -16.37 -9.30
N TYR A 406 2.13 -15.53 -8.94
CA TYR A 406 3.19 -15.15 -9.88
C TYR A 406 4.16 -16.31 -10.15
N PRO A 407 4.75 -16.39 -11.35
CA PRO A 407 5.76 -17.38 -11.64
C PRO A 407 7.01 -17.19 -10.74
N PRO A 408 7.75 -18.27 -10.43
CA PRO A 408 8.92 -18.20 -9.52
C PRO A 408 10.01 -17.22 -9.95
N ASP A 409 10.16 -16.98 -11.25
CA ASP A 409 11.11 -16.04 -11.85
C ASP A 409 10.53 -14.64 -12.12
N PHE A 410 9.35 -14.35 -11.57
CA PHE A 410 8.63 -13.09 -11.84
C PHE A 410 9.51 -11.87 -11.61
N LEU A 411 10.23 -11.83 -10.51
CA LEU A 411 11.03 -10.68 -10.14
C LEU A 411 12.11 -10.35 -11.15
N GLU A 412 12.85 -11.39 -11.57
CA GLU A 412 13.94 -11.24 -12.53
C GLU A 412 13.39 -10.90 -13.93
N THR A 413 12.37 -11.60 -14.36
CA THR A 413 11.72 -11.35 -15.66
C THR A 413 11.04 -9.97 -15.69
N PHE A 414 10.41 -9.52 -14.60
CA PHE A 414 9.84 -8.19 -14.51
C PHE A 414 10.92 -7.11 -14.63
N ARG A 415 12.02 -7.26 -13.89
CA ARG A 415 13.16 -6.33 -13.96
C ARG A 415 13.75 -6.25 -15.37
N GLN A 416 14.01 -7.38 -16.01
CA GLN A 416 14.54 -7.43 -17.38
C GLN A 416 13.60 -6.73 -18.36
N ARG A 417 12.29 -7.01 -18.28
CA ARG A 417 11.26 -6.38 -19.12
C ARG A 417 11.16 -4.88 -18.87
N LEU A 418 11.23 -4.44 -17.61
CA LEU A 418 11.22 -3.02 -17.28
C LEU A 418 12.44 -2.30 -17.86
N MET A 419 13.63 -2.90 -17.76
CA MET A 419 14.86 -2.32 -18.33
C MET A 419 14.85 -2.28 -19.87
N ALA A 420 14.11 -3.14 -20.52
CA ALA A 420 13.94 -3.16 -21.98
C ALA A 420 12.92 -2.11 -22.49
N VAL A 421 12.15 -1.45 -21.61
CA VAL A 421 11.15 -0.45 -22.02
C VAL A 421 11.77 0.72 -22.75
N THR A 422 11.16 1.14 -23.87
CA THR A 422 11.56 2.26 -24.71
C THR A 422 10.55 3.43 -24.64
N ALA A 423 10.91 4.60 -25.14
CA ALA A 423 9.98 5.72 -25.28
C ALA A 423 8.76 5.37 -26.15
N ALA A 424 8.95 4.53 -27.17
CA ALA A 424 7.86 4.02 -28.01
C ALA A 424 6.89 3.12 -27.21
N ASP A 425 7.41 2.28 -26.31
CA ASP A 425 6.58 1.45 -25.44
C ASP A 425 5.78 2.30 -24.46
N VAL A 426 6.37 3.34 -23.86
CA VAL A 426 5.68 4.30 -23.00
C VAL A 426 4.51 4.97 -23.75
N LEU A 427 4.73 5.46 -24.96
CA LEU A 427 3.66 6.05 -25.78
C LEU A 427 2.58 5.02 -26.13
N ARG A 428 2.97 3.80 -26.46
CA ARG A 428 2.04 2.71 -26.78
C ARG A 428 1.14 2.38 -25.60
N VAL A 429 1.71 2.21 -24.41
CA VAL A 429 0.91 1.88 -23.20
C VAL A 429 0.10 3.09 -22.74
N ALA A 430 0.62 4.31 -22.87
CA ALA A 430 -0.15 5.52 -22.59
C ALA A 430 -1.42 5.59 -23.45
N LYS A 431 -1.30 5.39 -24.78
CA LYS A 431 -2.46 5.35 -25.69
C LYS A 431 -3.45 4.24 -25.38
N ARG A 432 -2.98 3.13 -24.83
CA ARG A 432 -3.82 1.95 -24.58
C ARG A 432 -4.54 2.02 -23.23
N TYR A 433 -3.89 2.55 -22.20
CA TYR A 433 -4.33 2.43 -20.82
C TYR A 433 -4.64 3.74 -20.11
N LEU A 434 -4.20 4.89 -20.64
CA LEU A 434 -4.67 6.18 -20.17
C LEU A 434 -5.89 6.62 -21.00
N HIS A 435 -6.92 7.08 -20.30
CA HIS A 435 -8.17 7.54 -20.89
C HIS A 435 -8.48 8.98 -20.45
N PRO A 436 -7.77 10.00 -20.99
CA PRO A 436 -7.95 11.39 -20.57
C PRO A 436 -9.36 11.95 -20.80
N ASP A 437 -10.12 11.35 -21.72
CA ASP A 437 -11.50 11.67 -22.05
C ASP A 437 -12.54 10.99 -21.13
N ALA A 438 -12.11 10.06 -20.27
CA ALA A 438 -12.98 9.26 -19.41
C ALA A 438 -12.57 9.32 -17.93
N LEU A 439 -11.93 10.41 -17.52
CA LEU A 439 -11.48 10.58 -16.14
C LEU A 439 -12.65 10.78 -15.19
N LYS A 440 -12.54 10.14 -14.02
CA LYS A 440 -13.33 10.51 -12.84
C LYS A 440 -12.54 11.53 -12.04
N ILE A 441 -13.14 12.69 -11.80
CA ILE A 441 -12.57 13.79 -11.01
C ILE A 441 -13.40 13.89 -9.73
N LEU A 442 -12.77 13.69 -8.58
CA LEU A 442 -13.36 13.92 -7.27
C LEU A 442 -12.62 15.06 -6.59
N ALA A 443 -13.37 16.04 -6.10
CA ALA A 443 -12.84 17.11 -5.28
C ALA A 443 -13.52 17.11 -3.91
N VAL A 444 -12.72 17.16 -2.85
CA VAL A 444 -13.19 17.39 -1.47
C VAL A 444 -12.68 18.75 -1.04
N GLY A 445 -13.59 19.70 -0.81
CA GLY A 445 -13.26 21.08 -0.47
C GLY A 445 -14.49 21.97 -0.38
N SER A 446 -14.30 23.27 -0.09
CA SER A 446 -15.39 24.23 0.08
C SER A 446 -16.16 24.44 -1.21
N ARG A 447 -17.41 23.96 -1.25
CA ARG A 447 -18.30 24.06 -2.42
C ARG A 447 -18.39 25.49 -2.97
N SER A 448 -18.54 26.46 -2.08
CA SER A 448 -18.70 27.87 -2.45
C SER A 448 -17.50 28.43 -3.22
N GLN A 449 -16.32 27.80 -3.09
CA GLN A 449 -15.08 28.26 -3.70
C GLN A 449 -14.69 27.45 -4.95
N ILE A 450 -15.11 26.17 -5.06
CA ILE A 450 -14.61 25.29 -6.11
C ILE A 450 -15.65 24.80 -7.11
N ALA A 451 -16.96 25.00 -6.86
CA ALA A 451 -18.01 24.46 -7.73
C ALA A 451 -17.88 24.96 -9.19
N ASP A 452 -17.66 26.25 -9.39
CA ASP A 452 -17.48 26.85 -10.72
C ASP A 452 -16.18 26.38 -11.39
N ALA A 453 -15.13 26.12 -10.62
CA ALA A 453 -13.87 25.58 -11.11
C ALA A 453 -14.07 24.18 -11.69
N LEU A 454 -14.83 23.33 -10.99
CA LEU A 454 -15.13 21.96 -11.40
C LEU A 454 -16.09 21.89 -12.60
N ALA A 455 -17.03 22.81 -12.72
CA ALA A 455 -17.98 22.87 -13.84
C ALA A 455 -17.31 23.00 -15.21
N ALA A 456 -16.08 23.48 -15.25
CA ALA A 456 -15.29 23.54 -16.49
C ALA A 456 -14.90 22.15 -17.06
N PHE A 457 -14.96 21.09 -16.24
CA PHE A 457 -14.57 19.73 -16.60
C PHE A 457 -15.74 18.78 -16.81
N GLY A 458 -16.97 19.23 -16.56
CA GLY A 458 -18.19 18.44 -16.77
C GLY A 458 -19.32 18.81 -15.82
N ALA A 459 -20.43 18.09 -15.93
CA ALA A 459 -21.54 18.25 -15.01
C ALA A 459 -21.15 17.78 -13.59
N VAL A 460 -21.16 18.70 -12.64
CA VAL A 460 -20.75 18.43 -11.25
C VAL A 460 -21.87 17.71 -10.51
N ARG A 461 -21.56 16.52 -10.03
CA ARG A 461 -22.43 15.76 -9.10
C ARG A 461 -21.97 15.98 -7.67
N GLU A 462 -22.83 16.50 -6.82
CA GLU A 462 -22.55 16.56 -5.40
C GLU A 462 -22.76 15.19 -4.75
N ILE A 463 -21.78 14.74 -3.98
CA ILE A 463 -21.86 13.51 -3.18
C ILE A 463 -22.00 13.95 -1.72
N PRO A 464 -23.15 13.73 -1.08
CA PRO A 464 -23.27 14.03 0.34
C PRO A 464 -22.41 13.09 1.15
N LEU A 465 -21.74 13.62 2.18
CA LEU A 465 -21.12 12.80 3.20
C LEU A 465 -22.20 12.02 3.95
N GLU A 466 -22.00 10.70 4.05
CA GLU A 466 -22.91 9.85 4.81
C GLU A 466 -22.90 10.27 6.28
N PRO A 467 -24.09 10.38 6.93
CA PRO A 467 -24.15 10.66 8.37
C PRO A 467 -23.32 9.66 9.18
N VAL A 468 -22.71 10.12 10.25
CA VAL A 468 -21.84 9.35 11.15
C VAL A 468 -22.49 9.14 12.54
N GLU A 469 -23.84 9.22 12.60
CA GLU A 469 -24.61 9.01 13.84
C GLU A 469 -24.72 7.55 14.25
#